data_af1ed4abc0d73ddb76d1896eba1bd7a0
#
_entry.id   af1ed4abc0d73ddb76d1896eba1bd7a0
#
_cell.length_a   1.000
_cell.length_b   1.000
_cell.length_c   1.000
_cell.angle_alpha   90.00
_cell.angle_beta   90.00
_cell.angle_gamma   90.00
#
_symmetry.space_group_name_H-M   'P 1'
#
loop_
_entity.id
_entity.type
_entity.pdbx_description
1 polymer ?
#
loop_
_entity_poly.entity_id
_entity_poly.type
_entity_poly.pdbx_seq_one_letter_code
_entity_poly.pdbx_strand_id
1 'polypeptide(L)'
;MLITIDSRDLQKLTGKLSELGKVQLPQAASRALNLAIKDVRKDLQQGARDTFNSVVPFTINSFLYTPSTPDRLEAVAYIRDDAPGGNPPALYLLPQIKSGSAYRTRFAKSLERARDPSRYGGGGAILAPNRVMAPTQSPGGTRFTAQGNMTAGQYTSILADISKEYQTFLSGPGGRKKPKGKAADRYFYMNQTMADQRRNLRSNKPGVFLRRNEKLFRVMTEIPTPSLPAKFQFERIGRATALRSFAKYLGRQKFL
;
A
#
# COMPACT_ATOMS: atom_id res chain seq x y z
N MET A 1 6.54 4.07 10.74
CA MET A 1 7.99 3.97 10.98
C MET A 1 8.59 5.35 10.91
N LEU A 2 9.33 5.74 11.94
CA LEU A 2 9.91 7.08 12.12
C LEU A 2 11.43 6.95 12.05
N ILE A 3 12.06 7.86 11.30
CA ILE A 3 13.49 8.11 11.42
C ILE A 3 13.60 9.43 12.16
N THR A 4 14.14 9.39 13.36
CA THR A 4 14.42 10.56 14.18
C THR A 4 15.90 10.87 14.07
N ILE A 5 16.22 12.09 13.66
CA ILE A 5 17.54 12.65 13.78
C ILE A 5 17.58 13.32 15.15
N ASP A 6 18.19 12.64 16.11
CA ASP A 6 18.27 13.10 17.49
C ASP A 6 19.46 14.04 17.67
N SER A 7 19.24 15.05 18.51
CA SER A 7 20.27 16.04 18.87
C SER A 7 21.29 15.54 19.90
N ARG A 8 21.22 14.26 20.36
CA ARG A 8 22.13 13.72 21.36
C ARG A 8 23.62 13.80 20.95
N ASP A 9 23.91 13.64 19.68
CA ASP A 9 25.26 13.83 19.15
C ASP A 9 25.64 15.32 19.06
N LEU A 10 24.64 16.20 18.98
CA LEU A 10 24.83 17.65 19.09
C LEU A 10 25.17 18.08 20.52
N GLN A 11 24.60 17.47 21.55
CA GLN A 11 24.91 17.81 22.95
C GLN A 11 26.37 17.51 23.27
N LYS A 12 26.99 16.50 22.69
CA LYS A 12 28.42 16.25 22.77
C LYS A 12 29.25 17.32 22.06
N LEU A 13 28.77 17.82 20.93
CA LEU A 13 29.38 18.93 20.19
C LEU A 13 29.16 20.29 20.88
N THR A 14 28.00 20.51 21.49
CA THR A 14 27.71 21.76 22.23
C THR A 14 28.53 21.91 23.50
N GLY A 15 28.89 20.80 24.16
CA GLY A 15 29.84 20.83 25.28
C GLY A 15 31.23 21.37 24.89
N LYS A 16 31.62 21.22 23.61
CA LYS A 16 32.87 21.77 23.03
C LYS A 16 32.70 23.16 22.41
N LEU A 17 31.49 23.60 22.16
CA LEU A 17 31.15 24.85 21.46
C LEU A 17 30.38 25.84 22.36
N SER A 18 30.41 25.61 23.69
CA SER A 18 29.68 26.40 24.68
C SER A 18 30.00 27.91 24.69
N GLU A 19 31.05 28.36 24.04
CA GLU A 19 31.42 29.75 23.89
C GLU A 19 30.72 30.48 22.72
N LEU A 20 30.09 29.77 21.80
CA LEU A 20 29.49 30.35 20.60
C LEU A 20 27.98 30.64 20.72
N GLY A 21 27.59 31.27 21.82
CA GLY A 21 26.27 31.88 21.95
C GLY A 21 25.05 30.95 21.95
N LYS A 22 24.32 30.92 23.05
CA LYS A 22 23.10 30.09 23.28
C LYS A 22 22.00 30.25 22.25
N VAL A 23 22.08 31.22 21.35
CA VAL A 23 21.04 31.49 20.33
C VAL A 23 21.50 31.04 18.93
N GLN A 24 22.76 31.28 18.55
CA GLN A 24 23.23 31.03 17.20
C GLN A 24 23.36 29.52 16.91
N LEU A 25 23.84 28.73 17.87
CA LEU A 25 24.03 27.31 17.71
C LEU A 25 22.72 26.51 17.53
N PRO A 26 21.65 26.73 18.34
CA PRO A 26 20.37 26.06 18.09
C PRO A 26 19.77 26.42 16.72
N GLN A 27 19.89 27.66 16.28
CA GLN A 27 19.42 28.07 14.95
C GLN A 27 20.21 27.40 13.81
N ALA A 28 21.55 27.37 13.92
CA ALA A 28 22.41 26.71 12.95
C ALA A 28 22.13 25.20 12.87
N ALA A 29 21.99 24.55 14.03
CA ALA A 29 21.67 23.14 14.14
C ALA A 29 20.28 22.82 13.54
N SER A 30 19.27 23.62 13.87
CA SER A 30 17.93 23.47 13.27
C SER A 30 17.95 23.62 11.75
N ARG A 31 18.68 24.61 11.22
CA ARG A 31 18.86 24.78 9.75
C ARG A 31 19.55 23.55 9.13
N ALA A 32 20.61 23.05 9.75
CA ALA A 32 21.34 21.86 9.27
C ALA A 32 20.45 20.61 9.30
N LEU A 33 19.68 20.39 10.37
CA LEU A 33 18.70 19.29 10.48
C LEU A 33 17.62 19.41 9.39
N ASN A 34 17.10 20.61 9.15
CA ASN A 34 16.07 20.84 8.15
C ASN A 34 16.56 20.62 6.70
N LEU A 35 17.82 20.87 6.43
CA LEU A 35 18.43 20.52 5.15
C LEU A 35 18.70 19.01 5.05
N ALA A 36 19.23 18.42 6.11
CA ALA A 36 19.52 16.98 6.17
C ALA A 36 18.25 16.12 6.00
N ILE A 37 17.13 16.49 6.66
CA ILE A 37 15.89 15.71 6.54
C ILE A 37 15.27 15.78 5.14
N LYS A 38 15.49 16.87 4.41
CA LYS A 38 15.09 16.97 2.99
C LYS A 38 15.88 15.99 2.11
N ASP A 39 17.18 15.85 2.38
CA ASP A 39 18.02 14.87 1.67
C ASP A 39 17.60 13.44 2.03
N VAL A 40 17.32 13.17 3.32
CA VAL A 40 16.77 11.88 3.78
C VAL A 40 15.50 11.54 3.00
N ARG A 41 14.55 12.47 2.90
CA ARG A 41 13.33 12.24 2.14
C ARG A 41 13.62 11.89 0.67
N LYS A 42 14.53 12.61 0.01
CA LYS A 42 14.91 12.36 -1.39
C LYS A 42 15.55 10.97 -1.57
N ASP A 43 16.48 10.61 -0.68
CA ASP A 43 17.16 9.32 -0.75
C ASP A 43 16.22 8.16 -0.44
N LEU A 44 15.26 8.34 0.47
CA LEU A 44 14.19 7.36 0.71
C LEU A 44 13.27 7.19 -0.51
N GLN A 45 12.90 8.28 -1.17
CA GLN A 45 12.12 8.24 -2.41
C GLN A 45 12.89 7.53 -3.53
N GLN A 46 14.17 7.80 -3.65
CA GLN A 46 15.03 7.15 -4.64
C GLN A 46 15.21 5.67 -4.30
N GLY A 47 15.54 5.34 -3.06
CA GLY A 47 15.66 3.95 -2.60
C GLY A 47 14.38 3.13 -2.81
N ALA A 48 13.21 3.76 -2.70
CA ALA A 48 11.96 3.09 -3.03
C ALA A 48 11.83 2.81 -4.54
N ARG A 49 12.25 3.74 -5.42
CA ARG A 49 12.29 3.50 -6.88
C ARG A 49 13.26 2.38 -7.25
N ASP A 50 14.41 2.34 -6.59
CA ASP A 50 15.46 1.35 -6.88
C ASP A 50 15.08 -0.05 -6.37
N THR A 51 14.29 -0.11 -5.28
CA THR A 51 13.88 -1.38 -4.66
C THR A 51 12.68 -2.01 -5.38
N PHE A 52 11.75 -1.19 -5.86
CA PHE A 52 10.49 -1.66 -6.43
C PHE A 52 10.42 -1.35 -7.93
N ASN A 53 10.11 -2.35 -8.74
CA ASN A 53 10.10 -2.24 -10.20
C ASN A 53 9.13 -1.18 -10.75
N SER A 54 8.04 -0.89 -10.02
CA SER A 54 7.05 0.07 -10.46
C SER A 54 6.34 0.68 -9.25
N VAL A 55 6.71 1.91 -8.91
CA VAL A 55 6.16 2.61 -7.76
C VAL A 55 5.21 3.71 -8.22
N VAL A 56 3.98 3.68 -7.71
CA VAL A 56 3.00 4.73 -8.01
C VAL A 56 3.41 6.06 -7.36
N PRO A 57 3.10 7.21 -8.00
CA PRO A 57 3.43 8.53 -7.44
C PRO A 57 2.90 8.74 -6.02
N PHE A 58 1.73 8.19 -5.71
CA PHE A 58 1.16 8.23 -4.35
C PHE A 58 2.09 7.63 -3.29
N THR A 59 2.73 6.49 -3.57
CA THR A 59 3.71 5.85 -2.68
C THR A 59 4.98 6.69 -2.54
N ILE A 60 5.51 7.23 -3.65
CA ILE A 60 6.70 8.10 -3.61
C ILE A 60 6.44 9.36 -2.80
N ASN A 61 5.26 9.97 -2.97
CA ASN A 61 4.87 11.19 -2.26
C ASN A 61 4.46 10.96 -0.81
N SER A 62 4.39 9.70 -0.36
CA SER A 62 4.06 9.36 1.03
C SER A 62 5.24 9.47 2.00
N PHE A 63 6.46 9.62 1.51
CA PHE A 63 7.62 9.92 2.35
C PHE A 63 7.56 11.37 2.77
N LEU A 64 7.27 11.61 4.04
CA LEU A 64 7.07 12.90 4.65
C LEU A 64 8.15 13.17 5.69
N TYR A 65 8.24 14.41 6.15
CA TYR A 65 9.10 14.77 7.27
C TYR A 65 8.47 15.92 8.09
N THR A 66 8.82 15.95 9.37
CA THR A 66 8.55 17.06 10.28
C THR A 66 9.87 17.80 10.47
N PRO A 67 9.92 19.13 10.22
CA PRO A 67 11.12 19.92 10.42
C PRO A 67 11.43 20.13 11.90
N SER A 68 12.71 20.40 12.22
CA SER A 68 13.15 20.85 13.53
C SER A 68 12.91 22.35 13.72
N THR A 69 12.81 22.77 15.00
CA THR A 69 12.86 24.18 15.42
C THR A 69 14.09 24.40 16.31
N PRO A 70 14.52 25.66 16.54
CA PRO A 70 15.61 25.93 17.48
C PRO A 70 15.34 25.44 18.90
N ASP A 71 14.08 25.43 19.33
CA ASP A 71 13.64 24.94 20.64
C ASP A 71 13.53 23.41 20.70
N ARG A 72 13.28 22.77 19.54
CA ARG A 72 13.19 21.32 19.39
C ARG A 72 14.09 20.87 18.24
N LEU A 73 15.32 20.51 18.60
CA LEU A 73 16.35 20.06 17.65
C LEU A 73 16.13 18.59 17.25
N GLU A 74 14.94 18.32 16.68
CA GLU A 74 14.54 17.01 16.20
C GLU A 74 13.84 17.15 14.86
N ALA A 75 14.32 16.45 13.83
CA ALA A 75 13.64 16.32 12.55
C ALA A 75 13.31 14.85 12.30
N VAL A 76 12.07 14.58 11.88
CA VAL A 76 11.54 13.20 11.76
C VAL A 76 11.12 12.94 10.33
N ALA A 77 11.64 11.86 9.71
CA ALA A 77 11.13 11.33 8.46
C ALA A 77 10.20 10.14 8.72
N TYR A 78 9.07 10.11 8.04
CA TYR A 78 8.06 9.07 8.20
C TYR A 78 7.33 8.77 6.89
N ILE A 79 6.62 7.64 6.87
CA ILE A 79 5.73 7.27 5.79
C ILE A 79 4.30 7.59 6.21
N ARG A 80 3.54 8.20 5.33
CA ARG A 80 2.12 8.52 5.57
C ARG A 80 1.34 7.28 5.96
N ASP A 81 0.63 7.34 7.07
CA ASP A 81 -0.19 6.25 7.63
C ASP A 81 -1.69 6.44 7.39
N ASP A 82 -2.09 7.57 6.82
CA ASP A 82 -3.45 7.86 6.40
C ASP A 82 -3.62 7.81 4.88
N ALA A 83 -4.85 7.55 4.41
CA ALA A 83 -5.25 7.69 3.03
C ALA A 83 -6.75 7.98 2.98
N PRO A 84 -7.18 9.15 2.49
CA PRO A 84 -8.60 9.47 2.29
C PRO A 84 -9.30 8.48 1.37
N GLY A 85 -8.57 8.00 0.33
CA GLY A 85 -8.99 6.91 -0.56
C GLY A 85 -7.87 5.90 -0.74
N GLY A 86 -8.21 4.62 -0.86
CA GLY A 86 -7.22 3.55 -1.05
C GLY A 86 -6.58 3.04 0.24
N ASN A 87 -5.37 2.51 0.13
CA ASN A 87 -4.65 1.89 1.24
C ASN A 87 -3.53 2.82 1.76
N PRO A 88 -3.38 3.01 3.07
CA PRO A 88 -2.30 3.80 3.66
C PRO A 88 -0.92 3.25 3.28
N PRO A 89 0.01 4.09 2.78
CA PRO A 89 1.33 3.63 2.34
C PRO A 89 2.15 2.97 3.44
N ALA A 90 2.10 3.47 4.67
CA ALA A 90 2.81 2.89 5.80
C ALA A 90 2.43 1.43 6.02
N LEU A 91 1.15 1.05 5.84
CA LEU A 91 0.69 -0.31 6.12
C LEU A 91 1.17 -1.33 5.09
N TYR A 92 1.19 -1.00 3.79
CA TYR A 92 1.66 -1.95 2.78
C TYR A 92 3.18 -1.93 2.56
N LEU A 93 3.87 -0.85 2.97
CA LEU A 93 5.33 -0.80 2.94
C LEU A 93 5.97 -1.45 4.17
N LEU A 94 5.29 -1.47 5.32
CA LEU A 94 5.83 -2.04 6.55
C LEU A 94 6.32 -3.50 6.40
N PRO A 95 5.58 -4.42 5.75
CA PRO A 95 6.09 -5.78 5.50
C PRO A 95 7.32 -5.83 4.60
N GLN A 96 7.52 -4.83 3.74
CA GLN A 96 8.70 -4.71 2.89
C GLN A 96 9.92 -4.15 3.63
N ILE A 97 9.71 -3.52 4.79
CA ILE A 97 10.76 -2.93 5.64
C ILE A 97 11.18 -3.91 6.73
N LYS A 98 10.22 -4.57 7.40
CA LYS A 98 10.45 -5.42 8.59
C LYS A 98 10.23 -6.91 8.35
N SER A 99 9.95 -7.32 7.11
CA SER A 99 9.39 -8.63 6.77
C SER A 99 8.03 -8.87 7.46
N GLY A 100 7.22 -9.75 6.88
CA GLY A 100 5.92 -10.10 7.44
C GLY A 100 4.86 -10.40 6.40
N SER A 101 3.64 -10.64 6.83
CA SER A 101 2.51 -10.90 5.95
C SER A 101 2.13 -9.66 5.15
N ALA A 102 1.80 -9.85 3.88
CA ALA A 102 1.32 -8.76 3.04
C ALA A 102 0.09 -8.08 3.64
N TYR A 103 0.05 -6.75 3.54
CA TYR A 103 -1.10 -5.98 4.02
C TYR A 103 -2.37 -6.33 3.27
N ARG A 104 -3.45 -6.56 4.00
CA ARG A 104 -4.77 -6.82 3.42
C ARG A 104 -5.43 -5.51 3.01
N THR A 105 -5.60 -5.33 1.71
CA THR A 105 -6.18 -4.13 1.11
C THR A 105 -7.63 -3.90 1.56
N ARG A 106 -8.12 -2.66 1.42
CA ARG A 106 -9.55 -2.34 1.66
C ARG A 106 -10.47 -3.21 0.80
N PHE A 107 -10.07 -3.50 -0.43
CA PHE A 107 -10.80 -4.40 -1.32
C PHE A 107 -10.91 -5.81 -0.74
N ALA A 108 -9.81 -6.38 -0.25
CA ALA A 108 -9.82 -7.69 0.40
C ALA A 108 -10.73 -7.73 1.64
N LYS A 109 -10.70 -6.68 2.47
CA LYS A 109 -11.59 -6.52 3.62
C LYS A 109 -13.06 -6.38 3.22
N SER A 110 -13.34 -5.74 2.08
CA SER A 110 -14.71 -5.66 1.54
C SER A 110 -15.22 -7.01 1.07
N LEU A 111 -14.38 -7.83 0.42
CA LEU A 111 -14.73 -9.19 0.03
C LEU A 111 -14.89 -10.14 1.26
N GLU A 112 -14.15 -9.91 2.32
CA GLU A 112 -14.33 -10.64 3.59
C GLU A 112 -15.68 -10.35 4.22
N ARG A 113 -16.19 -9.12 4.11
CA ARG A 113 -17.52 -8.74 4.59
C ARG A 113 -18.65 -9.19 3.65
N ALA A 114 -18.35 -9.30 2.37
CA ALA A 114 -19.29 -9.81 1.39
C ALA A 114 -19.53 -11.31 1.62
N ARG A 115 -20.78 -11.76 1.46
CA ARG A 115 -21.17 -13.14 1.66
C ARG A 115 -21.16 -13.91 0.33
N ASP A 116 -20.73 -15.17 0.40
CA ASP A 116 -20.80 -16.09 -0.74
C ASP A 116 -22.21 -16.68 -0.83
N PRO A 117 -22.99 -16.34 -1.89
CA PRO A 117 -24.36 -16.84 -2.02
C PRO A 117 -24.45 -18.33 -2.28
N SER A 118 -23.36 -18.99 -2.66
CA SER A 118 -23.34 -20.44 -2.93
C SER A 118 -23.19 -21.29 -1.66
N ARG A 119 -22.90 -20.67 -0.52
CA ARG A 119 -22.74 -21.38 0.78
C ARG A 119 -24.07 -21.48 1.50
N TYR A 120 -24.58 -22.69 1.63
CA TYR A 120 -25.82 -23.00 2.35
C TYR A 120 -25.78 -22.52 3.81
N GLY A 121 -26.89 -21.96 4.29
CA GLY A 121 -27.12 -21.71 5.71
C GLY A 121 -26.60 -20.39 6.27
N GLY A 122 -26.37 -19.38 5.44
CA GLY A 122 -26.01 -18.03 5.93
C GLY A 122 -24.73 -17.44 5.37
N GLY A 123 -24.20 -18.02 4.32
CA GLY A 123 -23.11 -17.49 3.52
C GLY A 123 -21.84 -17.16 4.32
N GLY A 124 -20.82 -17.99 4.23
CA GLY A 124 -19.48 -17.63 4.73
C GLY A 124 -18.91 -16.44 3.95
N ALA A 125 -17.89 -15.78 4.51
CA ALA A 125 -17.17 -14.73 3.80
C ALA A 125 -16.64 -15.22 2.45
N ILE A 126 -16.69 -14.36 1.43
CA ILE A 126 -16.11 -14.67 0.10
C ILE A 126 -14.62 -14.94 0.23
N LEU A 127 -13.92 -14.12 1.03
CA LEU A 127 -12.49 -14.22 1.24
C LEU A 127 -12.17 -14.53 2.71
N ALA A 128 -11.45 -15.62 2.95
CA ALA A 128 -11.00 -15.97 4.30
C ALA A 128 -9.94 -14.98 4.84
N PRO A 129 -9.80 -14.83 6.18
CA PRO A 129 -8.87 -13.87 6.79
C PRO A 129 -7.40 -14.04 6.39
N ASN A 130 -6.98 -15.27 6.07
CA ASN A 130 -5.61 -15.61 5.67
C ASN A 130 -5.39 -15.66 4.14
N ARG A 131 -6.33 -15.12 3.37
CA ARG A 131 -6.29 -15.15 1.93
C ARG A 131 -6.43 -13.75 1.35
N VAL A 132 -5.88 -13.56 0.14
CA VAL A 132 -5.96 -12.32 -0.63
C VAL A 132 -6.34 -12.62 -2.08
N MET A 133 -6.88 -11.61 -2.77
CA MET A 133 -7.15 -11.68 -4.19
C MET A 133 -6.00 -11.06 -4.98
N ALA A 134 -5.31 -11.87 -5.77
CA ALA A 134 -4.28 -11.41 -6.69
C ALA A 134 -4.88 -11.16 -8.07
N PRO A 135 -4.69 -9.98 -8.69
CA PRO A 135 -5.08 -9.74 -10.07
C PRO A 135 -4.41 -10.73 -11.02
N THR A 136 -5.17 -11.26 -11.97
CA THR A 136 -4.67 -12.23 -12.97
C THR A 136 -4.52 -11.50 -14.30
N GLN A 137 -3.38 -11.69 -14.96
CA GLN A 137 -3.21 -11.22 -16.34
C GLN A 137 -4.10 -12.04 -17.25
N SER A 138 -5.25 -11.48 -17.61
CA SER A 138 -6.22 -12.10 -18.51
C SER A 138 -6.53 -11.12 -19.63
N PRO A 139 -6.03 -11.36 -20.85
CA PRO A 139 -6.35 -10.50 -22.00
C PRO A 139 -7.87 -10.36 -22.17
N GLY A 140 -8.36 -9.14 -22.22
CA GLY A 140 -9.80 -8.85 -22.30
C GLY A 140 -10.57 -8.93 -20.98
N GLY A 141 -9.97 -9.41 -19.88
CA GLY A 141 -10.61 -9.51 -18.56
C GLY A 141 -10.12 -8.47 -17.57
N THR A 142 -8.82 -8.35 -17.39
CA THR A 142 -8.22 -7.45 -16.40
C THR A 142 -7.66 -6.20 -17.06
N ARG A 143 -7.95 -5.03 -16.46
CA ARG A 143 -7.42 -3.74 -16.91
C ARG A 143 -6.35 -3.29 -15.94
N PHE A 144 -5.12 -3.15 -16.43
CA PHE A 144 -3.98 -2.69 -15.63
C PHE A 144 -3.64 -1.23 -15.94
N THR A 145 -3.18 -0.52 -14.93
CA THR A 145 -2.51 0.77 -15.06
C THR A 145 -1.09 0.57 -15.60
N ALA A 146 -0.43 1.65 -16.02
CA ALA A 146 0.98 1.61 -16.43
C ALA A 146 1.92 1.03 -15.35
N GLN A 147 1.54 1.13 -14.07
CA GLN A 147 2.28 0.57 -12.95
C GLN A 147 1.92 -0.89 -12.63
N GLY A 148 1.13 -1.56 -13.46
CA GLY A 148 0.75 -2.96 -13.29
C GLY A 148 -0.33 -3.22 -12.22
N ASN A 149 -0.97 -2.18 -11.69
CA ASN A 149 -2.08 -2.32 -10.76
C ASN A 149 -3.41 -2.41 -11.53
N MET A 150 -4.36 -3.16 -11.02
CA MET A 150 -5.73 -3.15 -11.56
C MET A 150 -6.36 -1.76 -11.35
N THR A 151 -7.16 -1.29 -12.32
CA THR A 151 -7.77 0.04 -12.26
C THR A 151 -8.78 0.15 -11.12
N ALA A 152 -8.88 1.34 -10.49
CA ALA A 152 -9.84 1.60 -9.40
C ALA A 152 -11.29 1.36 -9.84
N GLY A 153 -11.65 1.77 -11.06
CA GLY A 153 -12.99 1.53 -11.62
C GLY A 153 -13.32 0.05 -11.74
N GLN A 154 -12.35 -0.80 -12.06
CA GLN A 154 -12.57 -2.24 -12.12
C GLN A 154 -12.81 -2.85 -10.73
N TYR A 155 -12.05 -2.42 -9.70
CA TYR A 155 -12.33 -2.82 -8.31
C TYR A 155 -13.74 -2.45 -7.86
N THR A 156 -14.18 -1.23 -8.17
CA THR A 156 -15.53 -0.75 -7.85
C THR A 156 -16.60 -1.58 -8.55
N SER A 157 -16.43 -1.88 -9.84
CA SER A 157 -17.38 -2.69 -10.61
C SER A 157 -17.47 -4.12 -10.06
N ILE A 158 -16.35 -4.73 -9.69
CA ILE A 158 -16.32 -6.06 -9.08
C ILE A 158 -17.13 -6.07 -7.77
N LEU A 159 -16.88 -5.12 -6.87
CA LEU A 159 -17.60 -5.05 -5.60
C LEU A 159 -19.09 -4.80 -5.80
N ALA A 160 -19.46 -3.93 -6.74
CA ALA A 160 -20.87 -3.64 -7.05
C ALA A 160 -21.60 -4.87 -7.56
N ASP A 161 -21.00 -5.63 -8.48
CA ASP A 161 -21.63 -6.82 -9.04
C ASP A 161 -21.73 -7.95 -8.02
N ILE A 162 -20.70 -8.21 -7.24
CA ILE A 162 -20.70 -9.22 -6.18
C ILE A 162 -21.74 -8.88 -5.11
N SER A 163 -21.86 -7.60 -4.72
CA SER A 163 -22.86 -7.17 -3.75
C SER A 163 -24.29 -7.32 -4.28
N LYS A 164 -24.54 -7.02 -5.57
CA LYS A 164 -25.84 -7.25 -6.22
C LYS A 164 -26.17 -8.73 -6.31
N GLU A 165 -25.21 -9.58 -6.60
CA GLU A 165 -25.41 -11.04 -6.65
C GLU A 165 -25.88 -11.57 -5.29
N TYR A 166 -25.26 -11.12 -4.21
CA TYR A 166 -25.67 -11.47 -2.85
C TYR A 166 -27.08 -10.98 -2.52
N GLN A 167 -27.45 -9.75 -2.85
CA GLN A 167 -28.79 -9.20 -2.62
C GLN A 167 -29.86 -9.97 -3.42
N THR A 168 -29.56 -10.33 -4.67
CA THR A 168 -30.46 -11.14 -5.51
C THR A 168 -30.67 -12.53 -4.90
N PHE A 169 -29.64 -13.13 -4.33
CA PHE A 169 -29.75 -14.41 -3.64
C PHE A 169 -30.66 -14.33 -2.40
N LEU A 170 -30.52 -13.28 -1.57
CA LEU A 170 -31.36 -13.07 -0.39
C LEU A 170 -32.84 -12.83 -0.73
N SER A 171 -33.11 -12.18 -1.88
CA SER A 171 -34.46 -11.88 -2.33
C SER A 171 -35.22 -13.08 -2.92
N GLY A 172 -34.58 -14.25 -3.04
CA GLY A 172 -35.18 -15.49 -3.53
C GLY A 172 -35.38 -15.54 -5.05
N PRO A 173 -35.91 -16.66 -5.58
CA PRO A 173 -36.00 -16.90 -7.04
C PRO A 173 -36.95 -15.97 -7.80
N GLY A 174 -37.81 -15.22 -7.12
CA GLY A 174 -38.79 -14.29 -7.75
C GLY A 174 -38.20 -12.97 -8.28
N GLY A 175 -36.96 -12.62 -7.89
CA GLY A 175 -36.32 -11.35 -8.21
C GLY A 175 -35.56 -11.30 -9.55
N ARG A 176 -35.48 -12.37 -10.30
CA ARG A 176 -34.70 -12.43 -11.56
C ARG A 176 -35.47 -11.87 -12.73
N LYS A 177 -35.59 -10.55 -12.89
CA LYS A 177 -35.81 -9.96 -14.21
C LYS A 177 -34.55 -10.25 -15.04
N LYS A 178 -34.66 -11.14 -16.04
CA LYS A 178 -33.60 -11.31 -17.05
C LYS A 178 -33.37 -9.94 -17.67
N PRO A 179 -32.12 -9.42 -17.69
CA PRO A 179 -31.84 -8.19 -18.39
C PRO A 179 -32.22 -8.35 -19.86
N LYS A 180 -33.17 -7.55 -20.34
CA LYS A 180 -33.50 -7.43 -21.78
C LYS A 180 -32.28 -6.70 -22.40
N GLY A 181 -31.50 -7.38 -23.24
CA GLY A 181 -30.36 -6.83 -23.98
C GLY A 181 -29.18 -7.76 -24.02
N LYS A 182 -28.13 -7.41 -24.78
CA LYS A 182 -26.82 -8.11 -24.76
C LYS A 182 -26.39 -8.23 -23.31
N ALA A 183 -26.05 -9.46 -22.89
CA ALA A 183 -25.64 -9.71 -21.50
C ALA A 183 -24.48 -8.76 -21.16
N ALA A 184 -24.79 -7.77 -20.30
CA ALA A 184 -23.80 -6.81 -19.83
C ALA A 184 -22.64 -7.56 -19.16
N ASP A 185 -21.43 -7.03 -19.30
CA ASP A 185 -20.26 -7.51 -18.55
C ASP A 185 -20.61 -7.64 -17.07
N ARG A 186 -20.40 -8.80 -16.49
CA ARG A 186 -20.74 -9.07 -15.11
C ARG A 186 -19.61 -9.80 -14.39
N TYR A 187 -19.24 -9.28 -13.23
CA TYR A 187 -18.31 -9.93 -12.32
C TYR A 187 -19.05 -10.82 -11.32
N PHE A 188 -18.45 -11.96 -11.00
CA PHE A 188 -18.96 -12.87 -9.98
C PHE A 188 -17.80 -13.63 -9.33
N TYR A 189 -18.02 -14.08 -8.11
CA TYR A 189 -17.08 -14.94 -7.41
C TYR A 189 -17.40 -16.41 -7.68
N MET A 190 -16.36 -17.21 -7.93
CA MET A 190 -16.46 -18.65 -8.07
C MET A 190 -15.60 -19.30 -6.99
N ASN A 191 -16.22 -20.06 -6.11
CA ASN A 191 -15.52 -20.82 -5.07
C ASN A 191 -14.86 -22.09 -5.66
N GLN A 192 -14.10 -22.83 -4.83
CA GLN A 192 -13.37 -24.03 -5.27
C GLN A 192 -14.32 -25.07 -5.87
N THR A 193 -15.42 -25.38 -5.21
CA THR A 193 -16.41 -26.40 -5.69
C THR A 193 -16.97 -26.05 -7.07
N MET A 194 -17.33 -24.78 -7.27
CA MET A 194 -17.83 -24.31 -8.59
C MET A 194 -16.74 -24.32 -9.65
N ALA A 195 -15.49 -24.02 -9.28
CA ALA A 195 -14.36 -24.06 -10.19
C ALA A 195 -14.04 -25.51 -10.62
N ASP A 196 -14.11 -26.45 -9.69
CA ASP A 196 -13.85 -27.89 -9.96
C ASP A 196 -14.91 -28.53 -10.87
N GLN A 197 -16.16 -28.08 -10.77
CA GLN A 197 -17.25 -28.55 -11.63
C GLN A 197 -17.12 -28.08 -13.10
N ARG A 198 -16.30 -27.07 -13.36
CA ARG A 198 -16.13 -26.52 -14.72
C ARG A 198 -14.85 -27.04 -15.39
N ARG A 199 -14.97 -28.17 -16.06
CA ARG A 199 -13.87 -28.88 -16.77
C ARG A 199 -13.09 -28.04 -17.79
N ASN A 200 -13.65 -26.94 -18.28
CA ASN A 200 -13.05 -26.10 -19.34
C ASN A 200 -12.24 -24.91 -18.81
N LEU A 201 -12.09 -24.74 -17.50
CA LEU A 201 -11.23 -23.70 -16.93
C LEU A 201 -9.79 -24.24 -16.84
N ARG A 202 -8.84 -23.53 -17.45
CA ARG A 202 -7.40 -23.91 -17.45
C ARG A 202 -6.78 -23.98 -16.04
N SER A 203 -7.50 -23.60 -15.01
CA SER A 203 -7.04 -23.65 -13.63
C SER A 203 -8.25 -23.64 -12.69
N ASN A 204 -8.37 -24.65 -11.86
CA ASN A 204 -9.45 -24.86 -10.90
C ASN A 204 -9.27 -24.07 -9.60
N LYS A 205 -8.71 -22.84 -9.66
CA LYS A 205 -8.55 -22.01 -8.46
C LYS A 205 -9.74 -21.07 -8.28
N PRO A 206 -10.22 -20.87 -7.03
CA PRO A 206 -11.27 -19.92 -6.75
C PRO A 206 -10.82 -18.48 -7.08
N GLY A 207 -11.79 -17.61 -7.32
CA GLY A 207 -11.49 -16.22 -7.64
C GLY A 207 -12.65 -15.45 -8.24
N VAL A 208 -12.34 -14.27 -8.73
CA VAL A 208 -13.30 -13.39 -9.41
C VAL A 208 -13.18 -13.59 -10.92
N PHE A 209 -14.32 -13.77 -11.55
CA PHE A 209 -14.45 -13.97 -12.99
C PHE A 209 -15.32 -12.86 -13.60
N LEU A 210 -14.99 -12.48 -14.82
CA LEU A 210 -15.79 -11.62 -15.69
C LEU A 210 -16.47 -12.49 -16.74
N ARG A 211 -17.80 -12.42 -16.84
CA ARG A 211 -18.55 -12.96 -17.96
C ARG A 211 -18.79 -11.84 -18.98
N ARG A 212 -18.27 -12.03 -20.20
CA ARG A 212 -18.43 -11.11 -21.33
C ARG A 212 -18.70 -11.92 -22.61
N ASN A 213 -19.82 -11.63 -23.29
CA ASN A 213 -20.18 -12.30 -24.54
C ASN A 213 -20.02 -13.84 -24.43
N GLU A 214 -20.63 -14.44 -23.38
CA GLU A 214 -20.58 -15.88 -23.07
C GLU A 214 -19.18 -16.44 -22.72
N LYS A 215 -18.12 -15.66 -22.85
CA LYS A 215 -16.76 -16.03 -22.44
C LYS A 215 -16.52 -15.68 -20.98
N LEU A 216 -15.72 -16.53 -20.32
CA LEU A 216 -15.30 -16.34 -18.95
C LEU A 216 -13.82 -15.94 -18.92
N PHE A 217 -13.55 -14.83 -18.24
CA PHE A 217 -12.20 -14.33 -18.01
C PHE A 217 -11.93 -14.34 -16.51
N ARG A 218 -10.84 -15.00 -16.08
CA ARG A 218 -10.42 -14.90 -14.69
C ARG A 218 -9.74 -13.54 -14.48
N VAL A 219 -10.30 -12.72 -13.61
CA VAL A 219 -9.81 -11.37 -13.31
C VAL A 219 -8.93 -11.37 -12.08
N MET A 220 -9.28 -12.17 -11.07
CA MET A 220 -8.51 -12.32 -9.85
C MET A 220 -8.49 -13.78 -9.40
N THR A 221 -7.38 -14.20 -8.81
CA THR A 221 -7.22 -15.51 -8.20
C THR A 221 -7.09 -15.36 -6.69
N GLU A 222 -7.77 -16.21 -5.95
CA GLU A 222 -7.62 -16.30 -4.50
C GLU A 222 -6.33 -17.07 -4.18
N ILE A 223 -5.46 -16.44 -3.40
CA ILE A 223 -4.19 -17.02 -2.95
C ILE A 223 -4.02 -16.88 -1.44
N PRO A 224 -3.23 -17.72 -0.78
CA PRO A 224 -2.80 -17.47 0.59
C PRO A 224 -2.14 -16.10 0.71
N THR A 225 -2.31 -15.44 1.86
CA THR A 225 -1.61 -14.16 2.11
C THR A 225 -0.10 -14.40 2.07
N PRO A 226 0.64 -13.80 1.13
CA PRO A 226 2.06 -14.05 1.01
C PRO A 226 2.83 -13.43 2.16
N SER A 227 3.89 -14.10 2.61
CA SER A 227 4.92 -13.51 3.45
C SER A 227 5.90 -12.74 2.56
N LEU A 228 6.21 -11.52 2.94
CA LEU A 228 7.10 -10.64 2.18
C LEU A 228 8.44 -10.50 2.92
N PRO A 229 9.57 -10.69 2.24
CA PRO A 229 10.87 -10.42 2.84
C PRO A 229 11.10 -8.91 2.98
N ALA A 230 11.94 -8.52 3.95
CA ALA A 230 12.41 -7.14 4.06
C ALA A 230 13.33 -6.80 2.88
N LYS A 231 12.83 -5.98 1.95
CA LYS A 231 13.59 -5.53 0.77
C LYS A 231 13.96 -4.06 0.84
N PHE A 232 13.11 -3.24 1.44
CA PHE A 232 13.30 -1.81 1.50
C PHE A 232 14.01 -1.40 2.79
N GLN A 233 15.24 -0.96 2.65
CA GLN A 233 16.14 -0.64 3.77
C GLN A 233 15.92 0.79 4.28
N PHE A 234 14.70 1.11 4.68
CA PHE A 234 14.26 2.43 5.11
C PHE A 234 15.18 3.03 6.20
N GLU A 235 15.44 2.28 7.27
CA GLU A 235 16.26 2.76 8.39
C GLU A 235 17.72 2.97 8.00
N ARG A 236 18.29 2.05 7.24
CA ARG A 236 19.69 2.15 6.79
C ARG A 236 19.90 3.37 5.89
N ILE A 237 19.05 3.54 4.89
CA ILE A 237 19.10 4.70 3.96
C ILE A 237 18.94 6.00 4.76
N GLY A 238 17.90 6.07 5.59
CA GLY A 238 17.60 7.27 6.34
C GLY A 238 18.72 7.67 7.31
N ARG A 239 19.25 6.71 8.10
CA ARG A 239 20.34 6.97 9.05
C ARG A 239 21.63 7.39 8.34
N ALA A 240 22.03 6.67 7.29
CA ALA A 240 23.27 6.98 6.55
C ALA A 240 23.22 8.38 5.94
N THR A 241 22.08 8.73 5.30
CA THR A 241 21.89 10.07 4.70
C THR A 241 21.81 11.15 5.77
N ALA A 242 21.08 10.91 6.87
CA ALA A 242 20.97 11.86 7.96
C ALA A 242 22.33 12.27 8.52
N LEU A 243 23.17 11.30 8.86
CA LEU A 243 24.50 11.54 9.41
C LEU A 243 25.40 12.31 8.43
N ARG A 244 25.47 11.85 7.18
CA ARG A 244 26.28 12.49 6.13
C ARG A 244 25.82 13.93 5.84
N SER A 245 24.53 14.13 5.65
CA SER A 245 23.98 15.45 5.28
C SER A 245 24.03 16.41 6.45
N PHE A 246 23.75 15.95 7.67
CA PHE A 246 23.84 16.80 8.86
C PHE A 246 25.25 17.31 9.08
N ALA A 247 26.26 16.44 9.08
CA ALA A 247 27.67 16.85 9.21
C ALA A 247 28.07 17.86 8.14
N LYS A 248 27.67 17.61 6.86
CA LYS A 248 27.92 18.51 5.73
C LYS A 248 27.31 19.89 5.94
N TYR A 249 26.03 19.94 6.35
CA TYR A 249 25.33 21.21 6.48
C TYR A 249 25.71 21.98 7.74
N LEU A 250 26.00 21.31 8.84
CA LEU A 250 26.49 21.93 10.06
C LEU A 250 27.88 22.57 9.83
N GLY A 251 28.80 21.86 9.15
CA GLY A 251 30.12 22.40 8.84
C GLY A 251 30.13 23.60 7.86
N ARG A 252 29.00 23.84 7.17
CA ARG A 252 28.82 25.01 6.27
C ARG A 252 28.24 26.24 6.99
N GLN A 253 27.76 26.07 8.23
CA GLN A 253 27.23 27.22 8.98
C GLN A 253 28.40 28.11 9.38
N LYS A 254 28.34 29.39 8.95
CA LYS A 254 29.24 30.43 9.42
C LYS A 254 28.71 30.92 10.76
N PHE A 255 29.44 30.69 11.82
CA PHE A 255 29.21 31.31 13.13
C PHE A 255 29.95 32.65 13.08
N LEU A 256 29.21 33.74 13.02
CA LEU A 256 29.75 35.10 13.08
C LEU A 256 29.85 35.53 14.53
#